data_a93879642c086af6e0a38d5881c4e0d7
#
_entry.id   a93879642c086af6e0a38d5881c4e0d7
#
_cell.length_a   1.000
_cell.length_b   1.000
_cell.length_c   1.000
_cell.angle_alpha   90.00
_cell.angle_beta   90.00
_cell.angle_gamma   90.00
#
_symmetry.space_group_name_H-M   'P 1'
#
loop_
_entity.id
_entity.type
_entity.pdbx_description
1 polymer ?
#
loop_
_entity_poly.entity_id
_entity_poly.type
_entity_poly.pdbx_seq_one_letter_code
_entity_poly.pdbx_strand_id
1 'polypeptide(L)'
;MNETEELLHPGDNIVLTNEFNFTDPMFDLTEPDIPTLGFEFLTVVDQIRKMFKGFDNLLKLGHINARSIPKHVHEIERVIEEFDALGVCETFMSKDTPLSICKIPGYNLVHKARDLKCRGGVGLYLRETIEYKVIKLPVNHVQPELLFVEITIGKIKIAIGVMYKSPLIPYSTYASIHENLAFVTSRYQHCVLMGDMNVDMLKPDSAAARFLSTYVIEPFALTQVIDEPTRITSKSSTLIDLMLTTSHENVKVHGVVDTPGISDHCLVFSAYSIKKPKFKPKMVTRRDFRNFNENAFKADMGLAPWGNIHAVDDEDIDNKVVIFENIHRDLMDKHAPFRTFRVTRPATPWLNDEIKSLMDNRDKYKKQIQQR
;
A
#
# COMPACT_ATOMS: atom_id res chain seq x y z
N MET A 1 -47.95 -19.60 24.76
CA MET A 1 -48.37 -19.04 26.05
C MET A 1 -47.29 -18.08 26.50
N ASN A 2 -47.66 -16.85 26.34
CA ASN A 2 -47.15 -15.60 26.93
C ASN A 2 -45.63 -15.33 27.00
N GLU A 3 -45.19 -14.64 25.98
CA GLU A 3 -44.12 -13.68 26.00
C GLU A 3 -44.60 -12.41 26.71
N THR A 4 -43.84 -11.91 27.65
CA THR A 4 -43.99 -10.58 28.22
C THR A 4 -42.84 -9.71 27.75
N GLU A 5 -43.14 -8.83 26.81
CA GLU A 5 -42.31 -7.67 26.46
C GLU A 5 -42.28 -6.68 27.64
N GLU A 6 -41.12 -6.40 28.21
CA GLU A 6 -40.89 -5.27 29.10
C GLU A 6 -40.47 -4.06 28.28
N LEU A 7 -41.36 -3.08 28.24
CA LEU A 7 -41.14 -1.75 27.67
C LEU A 7 -40.28 -0.89 28.61
N LEU A 8 -39.14 -0.42 28.14
CA LEU A 8 -38.32 0.59 28.82
C LEU A 8 -39.04 1.95 28.80
N HIS A 9 -39.18 2.59 29.94
CA HIS A 9 -39.71 3.94 30.09
C HIS A 9 -38.64 5.02 29.81
N PRO A 10 -39.02 6.15 29.19
CA PRO A 10 -38.10 7.26 28.92
C PRO A 10 -37.92 8.12 30.19
N GLY A 11 -36.79 7.95 30.86
CA GLY A 11 -36.50 8.76 32.06
C GLY A 11 -35.25 8.41 32.83
N ASP A 12 -34.59 7.30 32.56
CA ASP A 12 -33.41 6.91 33.30
C ASP A 12 -32.13 7.55 32.75
N ASN A 13 -31.66 8.60 33.45
CA ASN A 13 -30.34 9.18 33.26
C ASN A 13 -29.28 8.20 33.75
N ILE A 14 -28.56 7.58 32.81
CA ILE A 14 -27.34 6.82 33.12
C ILE A 14 -26.22 7.84 33.35
N VAL A 15 -25.88 8.11 34.60
CA VAL A 15 -24.68 8.83 35.00
C VAL A 15 -23.52 7.84 34.90
N LEU A 16 -22.71 7.94 33.84
CA LEU A 16 -21.42 7.25 33.76
C LEU A 16 -20.41 7.98 34.67
N THR A 17 -20.28 7.48 35.91
CA THR A 17 -19.14 7.84 36.76
C THR A 17 -17.91 7.06 36.31
N ASN A 18 -16.97 7.75 35.69
CA ASN A 18 -15.63 7.23 35.41
C ASN A 18 -14.83 7.19 36.73
N GLU A 19 -14.91 6.11 37.46
CA GLU A 19 -13.89 5.74 38.45
C GLU A 19 -13.25 4.42 38.01
N PHE A 20 -12.16 4.51 37.25
CA PHE A 20 -11.26 3.39 37.05
C PHE A 20 -10.41 3.20 38.29
N ASN A 21 -10.76 2.19 39.11
CA ASN A 21 -10.02 1.81 40.28
C ASN A 21 -8.89 0.86 39.89
N PHE A 22 -7.63 1.36 39.89
CA PHE A 22 -6.41 0.63 39.50
C PHE A 22 -5.91 -0.40 40.51
N THR A 23 -6.78 -0.99 41.32
CA THR A 23 -6.41 -1.97 42.37
C THR A 23 -7.07 -3.34 42.19
N ASP A 24 -7.29 -3.75 40.94
CA ASP A 24 -7.75 -5.11 40.67
C ASP A 24 -6.52 -6.02 40.47
N PRO A 25 -6.33 -7.08 41.33
CA PRO A 25 -5.14 -7.93 41.25
C PRO A 25 -5.12 -8.91 40.07
N MET A 26 -5.95 -8.70 39.06
CA MET A 26 -6.03 -9.54 37.87
C MET A 26 -5.24 -9.01 36.66
N PHE A 27 -4.54 -7.86 36.79
CA PHE A 27 -3.56 -7.41 35.83
C PHE A 27 -2.16 -7.70 36.37
N ASP A 28 -1.74 -8.94 36.22
CA ASP A 28 -0.33 -9.32 36.33
C ASP A 28 0.39 -8.73 35.10
N LEU A 29 1.07 -7.60 35.32
CA LEU A 29 1.94 -6.94 34.35
C LEU A 29 3.29 -7.68 34.24
N THR A 30 3.28 -9.00 34.21
CA THR A 30 4.42 -9.78 33.77
C THR A 30 4.45 -9.70 32.24
N GLU A 31 5.31 -8.82 31.74
CA GLU A 31 5.70 -8.61 30.35
C GLU A 31 4.54 -8.66 29.34
N PRO A 32 4.24 -7.55 28.63
CA PRO A 32 3.34 -7.67 27.51
C PRO A 32 3.95 -8.71 26.57
N ASP A 33 3.20 -9.76 26.24
CA ASP A 33 3.45 -10.57 25.07
C ASP A 33 3.58 -9.61 23.89
N ILE A 34 4.80 -9.16 23.61
CA ILE A 34 5.12 -8.46 22.36
C ILE A 34 4.81 -9.49 21.29
N PRO A 35 3.76 -9.28 20.46
CA PRO A 35 3.42 -10.29 19.49
C PRO A 35 4.68 -10.61 18.68
N THR A 36 5.09 -11.85 18.65
CA THR A 36 6.18 -12.42 17.84
C THR A 36 6.10 -11.94 16.38
N LEU A 37 4.90 -11.57 15.92
CA LEU A 37 4.64 -10.94 14.63
C LEU A 37 5.53 -9.74 14.29
N GLY A 38 5.82 -8.85 15.23
CA GLY A 38 6.65 -7.67 14.95
C GLY A 38 8.10 -8.01 14.64
N PHE A 39 8.60 -9.10 15.20
CA PHE A 39 9.98 -9.56 15.01
C PHE A 39 10.14 -10.35 13.70
N GLU A 40 9.12 -11.14 13.33
CA GLU A 40 9.09 -11.87 12.05
C GLU A 40 9.00 -10.92 10.85
N PHE A 41 8.21 -9.84 10.96
CA PHE A 41 8.11 -8.84 9.90
C PHE A 41 9.39 -8.03 9.69
N LEU A 42 10.15 -7.74 10.74
CA LEU A 42 11.47 -7.14 10.60
C LEU A 42 12.41 -8.06 9.83
N THR A 43 12.34 -9.37 10.06
CA THR A 43 13.12 -10.38 9.33
C THR A 43 12.74 -10.45 7.84
N VAL A 44 11.44 -10.36 7.50
CA VAL A 44 10.94 -10.35 6.12
C VAL A 44 11.49 -9.14 5.35
N VAL A 45 11.34 -7.94 5.92
CA VAL A 45 11.83 -6.71 5.29
C VAL A 45 13.36 -6.74 5.11
N ASP A 46 14.09 -7.24 6.10
CA ASP A 46 15.55 -7.35 6.03
C ASP A 46 16.00 -8.38 4.99
N GLN A 47 15.26 -9.48 4.83
CA GLN A 47 15.51 -10.46 3.76
C GLN A 47 15.33 -9.80 2.39
N ILE A 48 14.21 -9.11 2.16
CA ILE A 48 13.94 -8.40 0.91
C ILE A 48 15.04 -7.34 0.65
N ARG A 49 15.41 -6.54 1.64
CA ARG A 49 16.48 -5.53 1.53
C ARG A 49 17.81 -6.15 1.19
N LYS A 50 18.15 -7.27 1.81
CA LYS A 50 19.39 -8.01 1.54
C LYS A 50 19.44 -8.49 0.09
N MET A 51 18.33 -9.01 -0.44
CA MET A 51 18.25 -9.49 -1.82
C MET A 51 18.31 -8.34 -2.83
N PHE A 52 17.73 -7.17 -2.50
CA PHE A 52 17.80 -5.97 -3.34
C PHE A 52 19.08 -5.14 -3.17
N LYS A 53 20.01 -5.57 -2.33
CA LYS A 53 21.28 -4.85 -2.10
C LYS A 53 22.06 -4.70 -3.41
N GLY A 54 22.37 -3.45 -3.78
CA GLY A 54 23.04 -3.12 -5.05
C GLY A 54 22.10 -2.86 -6.22
N PHE A 55 20.79 -3.09 -6.05
CA PHE A 55 19.75 -2.87 -7.05
C PHE A 55 18.78 -1.73 -6.69
N ASP A 56 19.20 -0.80 -5.82
CA ASP A 56 18.33 0.27 -5.27
C ASP A 56 17.71 1.19 -6.32
N ASN A 57 18.39 1.36 -7.46
CA ASN A 57 17.95 2.22 -8.56
C ASN A 57 17.12 1.49 -9.61
N LEU A 58 16.89 0.20 -9.47
CA LEU A 58 16.12 -0.60 -10.42
C LEU A 58 14.63 -0.62 -10.06
N LEU A 59 13.79 -0.88 -11.05
CA LEU A 59 12.35 -1.08 -10.86
C LEU A 59 12.10 -2.36 -10.09
N LYS A 60 11.52 -2.27 -8.90
CA LYS A 60 11.23 -3.38 -8.00
C LYS A 60 9.74 -3.70 -8.03
N LEU A 61 9.42 -4.90 -8.44
CA LEU A 61 8.05 -5.41 -8.53
C LEU A 61 7.85 -6.55 -7.52
N GLY A 62 6.71 -6.59 -6.89
CA GLY A 62 6.31 -7.68 -6.00
C GLY A 62 4.89 -8.14 -6.27
N HIS A 63 4.56 -9.35 -5.82
CA HIS A 63 3.20 -9.88 -5.82
C HIS A 63 2.94 -10.71 -4.57
N ILE A 64 1.71 -10.62 -4.06
CA ILE A 64 1.21 -11.43 -2.94
C ILE A 64 -0.29 -11.74 -3.10
N ASN A 65 -0.69 -12.95 -2.75
CA ASN A 65 -2.09 -13.25 -2.47
C ASN A 65 -2.37 -12.91 -1.01
N ALA A 66 -3.07 -11.79 -0.75
CA ALA A 66 -3.24 -11.24 0.59
C ALA A 66 -4.44 -11.79 1.36
N ARG A 67 -5.34 -12.53 0.71
CA ARG A 67 -6.59 -13.06 1.30
C ARG A 67 -7.44 -12.02 2.05
N SER A 68 -7.26 -10.77 1.81
CA SER A 68 -8.01 -9.57 2.19
C SER A 68 -7.06 -8.38 2.44
N ILE A 69 -7.11 -7.37 1.58
CA ILE A 69 -6.36 -6.11 1.84
C ILE A 69 -6.87 -5.41 3.10
N PRO A 70 -8.20 -5.21 3.33
CA PRO A 70 -8.67 -4.54 4.54
C PRO A 70 -8.18 -5.18 5.84
N LYS A 71 -8.01 -6.50 5.84
CA LYS A 71 -7.56 -7.22 7.03
C LYS A 71 -6.06 -7.10 7.26
N HIS A 72 -5.26 -7.03 6.19
CA HIS A 72 -3.79 -7.10 6.24
C HIS A 72 -3.10 -5.82 5.73
N VAL A 73 -3.80 -4.68 5.70
CA VAL A 73 -3.27 -3.42 5.16
C VAL A 73 -2.01 -2.96 5.89
N HIS A 74 -1.95 -3.14 7.21
CA HIS A 74 -0.79 -2.72 8.01
C HIS A 74 0.44 -3.62 7.79
N GLU A 75 0.22 -4.90 7.58
CA GLU A 75 1.27 -5.85 7.23
C GLU A 75 1.80 -5.58 5.83
N ILE A 76 0.90 -5.30 4.87
CA ILE A 76 1.28 -4.91 3.50
C ILE A 76 2.05 -3.59 3.52
N GLU A 77 1.63 -2.60 4.34
CA GLU A 77 2.31 -1.30 4.48
C GLU A 77 3.78 -1.46 4.88
N ARG A 78 4.10 -2.43 5.73
CA ARG A 78 5.48 -2.68 6.17
C ARG A 78 6.39 -3.20 5.06
N VAL A 79 5.88 -4.09 4.19
CA VAL A 79 6.70 -4.71 3.14
C VAL A 79 6.70 -3.92 1.84
N ILE A 80 5.65 -3.15 1.57
CA ILE A 80 5.48 -2.45 0.29
C ILE A 80 6.53 -1.37 0.05
N GLU A 81 7.11 -0.80 1.10
CA GLU A 81 8.14 0.25 0.99
C GLU A 81 9.36 -0.20 0.16
N GLU A 82 9.61 -1.49 0.08
CA GLU A 82 10.69 -2.07 -0.71
C GLU A 82 10.37 -2.15 -2.21
N PHE A 83 9.10 -1.90 -2.61
CA PHE A 83 8.62 -2.07 -3.98
C PHE A 83 8.20 -0.74 -4.63
N ASP A 84 8.30 -0.69 -5.94
CA ASP A 84 7.77 0.38 -6.76
C ASP A 84 6.34 0.07 -7.22
N ALA A 85 6.05 -1.23 -7.40
CA ALA A 85 4.71 -1.74 -7.63
C ALA A 85 4.52 -3.09 -6.92
N LEU A 86 3.36 -3.28 -6.27
CA LEU A 86 2.97 -4.52 -5.61
C LEU A 86 1.61 -4.98 -6.12
N GLY A 87 1.60 -6.11 -6.84
CA GLY A 87 0.38 -6.79 -7.24
C GLY A 87 -0.24 -7.56 -6.08
N VAL A 88 -1.55 -7.51 -5.96
CA VAL A 88 -2.27 -8.20 -4.87
C VAL A 88 -3.43 -8.99 -5.46
N CYS A 89 -3.46 -10.28 -5.16
CA CYS A 89 -4.61 -11.14 -5.41
C CYS A 89 -5.44 -11.37 -4.14
N GLU A 90 -6.69 -11.79 -4.34
CA GLU A 90 -7.68 -11.96 -3.25
C GLU A 90 -7.79 -10.71 -2.38
N THR A 91 -8.02 -9.57 -3.03
CA THR A 91 -8.18 -8.29 -2.33
C THR A 91 -9.36 -8.27 -1.37
N PHE A 92 -10.37 -9.12 -1.61
CA PHE A 92 -11.64 -9.20 -0.88
C PHE A 92 -12.34 -7.85 -0.73
N MET A 93 -12.15 -6.99 -1.71
CA MET A 93 -12.83 -5.71 -1.80
C MET A 93 -14.02 -5.80 -2.74
N SER A 94 -15.14 -5.25 -2.32
CA SER A 94 -16.33 -5.03 -3.15
C SER A 94 -16.31 -3.65 -3.78
N LYS A 95 -17.29 -3.35 -4.65
CA LYS A 95 -17.49 -2.00 -5.18
C LYS A 95 -17.84 -0.99 -4.08
N ASP A 96 -18.44 -1.45 -2.98
CA ASP A 96 -18.88 -0.63 -1.87
C ASP A 96 -17.79 -0.47 -0.79
N THR A 97 -16.65 -1.18 -0.91
CA THR A 97 -15.54 -1.08 0.04
C THR A 97 -14.87 0.29 -0.11
N PRO A 98 -14.86 1.15 0.93
CA PRO A 98 -14.18 2.43 0.85
C PRO A 98 -12.68 2.25 0.62
N LEU A 99 -12.15 2.85 -0.46
CA LEU A 99 -10.71 2.75 -0.77
C LEU A 99 -9.82 3.34 0.34
N SER A 100 -10.38 4.21 1.18
CA SER A 100 -9.66 4.83 2.31
C SER A 100 -9.12 3.82 3.32
N ILE A 101 -9.82 2.68 3.53
CA ILE A 101 -9.37 1.63 4.46
C ILE A 101 -8.21 0.80 3.93
N CYS A 102 -7.94 0.88 2.64
CA CYS A 102 -6.84 0.19 1.97
C CYS A 102 -5.73 1.16 1.52
N LYS A 103 -5.83 2.43 1.97
CA LYS A 103 -4.87 3.46 1.56
C LYS A 103 -3.55 3.27 2.32
N ILE A 104 -2.46 3.15 1.56
CA ILE A 104 -1.10 3.14 2.08
C ILE A 104 -0.42 4.44 1.67
N PRO A 105 0.16 5.22 2.62
CA PRO A 105 0.85 6.47 2.31
C PRO A 105 1.97 6.27 1.29
N GLY A 106 2.04 7.15 0.28
CA GLY A 106 3.04 7.08 -0.78
C GLY A 106 2.71 6.12 -1.92
N TYR A 107 1.51 5.49 -1.90
CA TYR A 107 1.05 4.57 -2.94
C TYR A 107 -0.37 4.88 -3.41
N ASN A 108 -0.59 4.68 -4.71
CA ASN A 108 -1.90 4.66 -5.33
C ASN A 108 -2.35 3.22 -5.51
N LEU A 109 -3.59 2.89 -5.15
CA LEU A 109 -4.18 1.58 -5.39
C LEU A 109 -5.08 1.62 -6.62
N VAL A 110 -4.74 0.82 -7.63
CA VAL A 110 -5.62 0.49 -8.76
C VAL A 110 -6.25 -0.86 -8.46
N HIS A 111 -7.57 -0.95 -8.49
CA HIS A 111 -8.29 -2.13 -8.05
C HIS A 111 -9.42 -2.51 -9.01
N LYS A 112 -9.58 -3.80 -9.22
CA LYS A 112 -10.73 -4.39 -9.93
C LYS A 112 -11.44 -5.34 -8.97
N ALA A 113 -12.61 -4.89 -8.47
CA ALA A 113 -13.45 -5.69 -7.59
C ALA A 113 -14.07 -6.87 -8.34
N ARG A 114 -14.34 -7.97 -7.63
CA ARG A 114 -15.21 -9.01 -8.10
C ARG A 114 -16.68 -8.61 -7.89
N ASP A 115 -17.52 -8.73 -8.91
CA ASP A 115 -18.95 -8.38 -8.81
C ASP A 115 -19.76 -9.32 -7.91
N LEU A 116 -19.25 -10.51 -7.62
CA LEU A 116 -19.89 -11.53 -6.81
C LEU A 116 -19.22 -11.69 -5.45
N LYS A 117 -19.99 -11.38 -4.41
CA LYS A 117 -19.72 -11.60 -2.96
C LYS A 117 -18.26 -11.94 -2.57
N CYS A 118 -17.57 -10.93 -2.11
CA CYS A 118 -16.55 -10.94 -1.03
C CYS A 118 -15.27 -11.78 -1.17
N ARG A 119 -15.05 -12.64 -2.16
CA ARG A 119 -13.79 -13.38 -2.32
C ARG A 119 -13.22 -13.20 -3.71
N GLY A 120 -11.90 -13.00 -3.81
CA GLY A 120 -11.18 -12.68 -5.05
C GLY A 120 -10.89 -11.19 -5.17
N GLY A 121 -10.83 -10.67 -6.40
CA GLY A 121 -10.39 -9.31 -6.69
C GLY A 121 -8.89 -9.23 -6.90
N VAL A 122 -8.47 -8.34 -7.80
CA VAL A 122 -7.07 -8.05 -8.10
C VAL A 122 -6.81 -6.55 -7.88
N GLY A 123 -5.63 -6.23 -7.36
CA GLY A 123 -5.20 -4.87 -7.14
C GLY A 123 -3.72 -4.67 -7.46
N LEU A 124 -3.34 -3.44 -7.71
CA LEU A 124 -1.97 -3.04 -7.93
C LEU A 124 -1.71 -1.75 -7.17
N TYR A 125 -0.86 -1.81 -6.16
CA TYR A 125 -0.29 -0.64 -5.55
C TYR A 125 0.86 -0.12 -6.40
N LEU A 126 0.90 1.18 -6.62
CA LEU A 126 1.93 1.87 -7.39
C LEU A 126 2.47 3.04 -6.57
N ARG A 127 3.77 3.14 -6.46
CA ARG A 127 4.42 4.28 -5.79
C ARG A 127 3.96 5.60 -6.45
N GLU A 128 3.54 6.58 -5.65
CA GLU A 128 2.99 7.86 -6.15
C GLU A 128 3.93 8.63 -7.11
N THR A 129 5.23 8.31 -7.08
CA THR A 129 6.20 8.91 -7.99
C THR A 129 6.16 8.34 -9.41
N ILE A 130 5.41 7.26 -9.63
CA ILE A 130 5.27 6.59 -10.93
C ILE A 130 4.01 7.11 -11.62
N GLU A 131 4.19 7.63 -12.83
CA GLU A 131 3.07 7.98 -13.71
C GLU A 131 2.46 6.70 -14.28
N TYR A 132 1.14 6.55 -14.16
CA TYR A 132 0.46 5.36 -14.63
C TYR A 132 -0.88 5.65 -15.32
N LYS A 133 -1.32 4.68 -16.11
CA LYS A 133 -2.62 4.68 -16.76
C LYS A 133 -3.21 3.27 -16.75
N VAL A 134 -4.48 3.13 -16.36
CA VAL A 134 -5.18 1.85 -16.45
C VAL A 134 -5.40 1.49 -17.92
N ILE A 135 -5.02 0.28 -18.32
CA ILE A 135 -5.20 -0.21 -19.69
C ILE A 135 -6.61 -0.75 -19.81
N LYS A 136 -7.40 -0.18 -20.72
CA LYS A 136 -8.73 -0.70 -21.06
C LYS A 136 -8.56 -1.92 -21.95
N LEU A 137 -8.84 -3.08 -21.40
CA LEU A 137 -8.75 -4.36 -22.14
C LEU A 137 -9.92 -4.52 -23.10
N PRO A 138 -9.73 -5.16 -24.26
CA PRO A 138 -10.78 -5.39 -25.26
C PRO A 138 -11.91 -6.27 -24.73
N VAL A 139 -11.59 -7.27 -23.92
CA VAL A 139 -12.58 -8.20 -23.35
C VAL A 139 -12.58 -8.09 -21.83
N ASN A 140 -13.76 -7.93 -21.24
CA ASN A 140 -13.93 -7.94 -19.79
C ASN A 140 -14.37 -9.34 -19.34
N HIS A 141 -13.44 -10.06 -18.73
CA HIS A 141 -13.70 -11.39 -18.19
C HIS A 141 -14.04 -11.33 -16.71
N VAL A 142 -14.95 -12.22 -16.29
CA VAL A 142 -15.22 -12.45 -14.87
C VAL A 142 -14.13 -13.32 -14.25
N GLN A 143 -13.63 -14.30 -15.01
CA GLN A 143 -12.54 -15.21 -14.63
C GLN A 143 -11.73 -15.63 -15.86
N PRO A 144 -10.41 -15.70 -15.80
CA PRO A 144 -9.57 -15.16 -14.70
C PRO A 144 -9.77 -13.66 -14.51
N GLU A 145 -9.64 -13.19 -13.27
CA GLU A 145 -9.63 -11.75 -12.99
C GLU A 145 -8.32 -11.16 -13.48
N LEU A 146 -8.40 -10.10 -14.26
CA LEU A 146 -7.25 -9.52 -14.94
C LEU A 146 -7.33 -8.00 -14.90
N LEU A 147 -6.25 -7.37 -14.49
CA LEU A 147 -6.04 -5.94 -14.49
C LEU A 147 -4.70 -5.64 -15.14
N PHE A 148 -4.65 -4.65 -16.04
CA PHE A 148 -3.39 -4.13 -16.58
C PHE A 148 -3.27 -2.63 -16.40
N VAL A 149 -2.05 -2.20 -16.09
CA VAL A 149 -1.69 -0.79 -15.92
C VAL A 149 -0.43 -0.50 -16.74
N GLU A 150 -0.46 0.56 -17.55
CA GLU A 150 0.73 1.15 -18.15
C GLU A 150 1.43 2.02 -17.11
N ILE A 151 2.72 1.79 -16.88
CA ILE A 151 3.59 2.72 -16.17
C ILE A 151 4.57 3.35 -17.14
N THR A 152 4.96 4.62 -16.88
CA THR A 152 5.93 5.34 -17.71
C THR A 152 7.15 5.70 -16.89
N ILE A 153 8.32 5.20 -17.28
CA ILE A 153 9.60 5.48 -16.64
C ILE A 153 10.53 6.12 -17.69
N GLY A 154 10.65 7.44 -17.62
CA GLY A 154 11.37 8.20 -18.66
C GLY A 154 10.66 8.11 -20.00
N LYS A 155 11.25 7.39 -20.95
CA LYS A 155 10.67 7.13 -22.28
C LYS A 155 10.16 5.69 -22.41
N ILE A 156 10.34 4.86 -21.40
CA ILE A 156 9.99 3.44 -21.43
C ILE A 156 8.57 3.28 -20.89
N LYS A 157 7.73 2.60 -21.65
CA LYS A 157 6.39 2.17 -21.26
C LYS A 157 6.39 0.70 -20.94
N ILE A 158 5.82 0.34 -19.79
CA ILE A 158 5.78 -1.03 -19.29
C ILE A 158 4.32 -1.34 -18.94
N ALA A 159 3.82 -2.47 -19.43
CA ALA A 159 2.54 -3.00 -18.99
C ALA A 159 2.75 -3.93 -17.78
N ILE A 160 2.12 -3.59 -16.66
CA ILE A 160 2.10 -4.44 -15.47
C ILE A 160 0.69 -4.99 -15.30
N GLY A 161 0.58 -6.32 -15.33
CA GLY A 161 -0.65 -7.04 -15.13
C GLY A 161 -0.71 -7.76 -13.78
N VAL A 162 -1.91 -7.84 -13.20
CA VAL A 162 -2.21 -8.70 -12.06
C VAL A 162 -3.35 -9.64 -12.46
N MET A 163 -3.15 -10.94 -12.27
CA MET A 163 -4.12 -11.96 -12.62
C MET A 163 -4.40 -12.89 -11.43
N TYR A 164 -5.68 -13.18 -11.22
CA TYR A 164 -6.13 -14.18 -10.26
C TYR A 164 -7.09 -15.16 -10.91
N LYS A 165 -6.80 -16.45 -10.81
CA LYS A 165 -7.73 -17.52 -11.19
C LYS A 165 -8.13 -18.31 -9.95
N SER A 166 -9.43 -18.29 -9.62
CA SER A 166 -9.94 -19.09 -8.51
C SER A 166 -9.67 -20.60 -8.73
N PRO A 167 -9.27 -21.35 -7.70
CA PRO A 167 -9.04 -22.79 -7.81
C PRO A 167 -10.30 -23.57 -8.22
N LEU A 168 -11.48 -23.02 -7.94
CA LEU A 168 -12.78 -23.63 -8.30
C LEU A 168 -13.14 -23.50 -9.78
N ILE A 169 -12.41 -22.68 -10.53
CA ILE A 169 -12.66 -22.46 -11.96
C ILE A 169 -11.75 -23.36 -12.80
N PRO A 170 -12.25 -24.00 -13.85
CA PRO A 170 -11.44 -24.86 -14.71
C PRO A 170 -10.26 -24.11 -15.33
N TYR A 171 -9.11 -24.78 -15.50
CA TYR A 171 -7.94 -24.18 -16.14
C TYR A 171 -8.18 -23.82 -17.62
N SER A 172 -9.17 -24.43 -18.28
CA SER A 172 -9.57 -24.07 -19.64
C SER A 172 -9.99 -22.61 -19.81
N THR A 173 -10.34 -21.91 -18.74
CA THR A 173 -10.66 -20.47 -18.77
C THR A 173 -9.47 -19.60 -19.16
N TYR A 174 -8.23 -20.09 -19.10
CA TYR A 174 -7.06 -19.34 -19.59
C TYR A 174 -7.12 -19.01 -21.08
N ALA A 175 -7.82 -19.83 -21.87
CA ALA A 175 -8.01 -19.53 -23.28
C ALA A 175 -8.78 -18.21 -23.51
N SER A 176 -9.64 -17.83 -22.58
CA SER A 176 -10.48 -16.62 -22.72
C SER A 176 -9.68 -15.31 -22.65
N ILE A 177 -8.51 -15.29 -22.00
CA ILE A 177 -7.69 -14.07 -21.88
C ILE A 177 -6.72 -13.87 -23.05
N HIS A 178 -6.70 -14.74 -24.02
CA HIS A 178 -5.78 -14.70 -25.15
C HIS A 178 -5.84 -13.35 -25.90
N GLU A 179 -7.03 -12.87 -26.21
CA GLU A 179 -7.23 -11.59 -26.90
C GLU A 179 -6.69 -10.40 -26.09
N ASN A 180 -6.88 -10.42 -24.76
CA ASN A 180 -6.35 -9.39 -23.88
C ASN A 180 -4.82 -9.40 -23.83
N LEU A 181 -4.21 -10.58 -23.76
CA LEU A 181 -2.75 -10.73 -23.78
C LEU A 181 -2.17 -10.31 -25.13
N ALA A 182 -2.78 -10.72 -26.24
CA ALA A 182 -2.39 -10.28 -27.59
C ALA A 182 -2.46 -8.76 -27.73
N PHE A 183 -3.52 -8.13 -27.21
CA PHE A 183 -3.67 -6.68 -27.21
C PHE A 183 -2.56 -5.99 -26.44
N VAL A 184 -2.18 -6.49 -25.25
CA VAL A 184 -1.15 -5.87 -24.42
C VAL A 184 0.24 -6.13 -25.02
N THR A 185 0.61 -7.38 -25.30
CA THR A 185 1.96 -7.71 -25.75
C THR A 185 2.30 -7.17 -27.15
N SER A 186 1.30 -6.90 -27.99
CA SER A 186 1.51 -6.24 -29.28
C SER A 186 1.82 -4.73 -29.16
N ARG A 187 1.49 -4.10 -28.04
CA ARG A 187 1.64 -2.65 -27.80
C ARG A 187 2.77 -2.29 -26.85
N TYR A 188 3.15 -3.22 -25.99
CA TYR A 188 4.18 -3.00 -24.97
C TYR A 188 5.32 -3.99 -25.14
N GLN A 189 6.51 -3.46 -25.44
CA GLN A 189 7.72 -4.27 -25.51
C GLN A 189 8.04 -4.92 -24.16
N HIS A 190 7.78 -4.20 -23.06
CA HIS A 190 7.99 -4.68 -21.70
C HIS A 190 6.62 -4.96 -21.05
N CYS A 191 6.35 -6.21 -20.82
CA CYS A 191 5.15 -6.66 -20.15
C CYS A 191 5.54 -7.57 -18.97
N VAL A 192 4.93 -7.33 -17.82
CA VAL A 192 5.03 -8.21 -16.65
C VAL A 192 3.63 -8.57 -16.20
N LEU A 193 3.32 -9.85 -16.16
CA LEU A 193 2.07 -10.39 -15.64
C LEU A 193 2.38 -11.22 -14.39
N MET A 194 1.89 -10.74 -13.25
CA MET A 194 2.06 -11.41 -11.97
C MET A 194 0.72 -11.86 -11.40
N GLY A 195 0.70 -12.86 -10.53
CA GLY A 195 -0.52 -13.26 -9.86
C GLY A 195 -0.55 -14.69 -9.39
N ASP A 196 -1.61 -15.00 -8.63
CA ASP A 196 -1.95 -16.37 -8.25
C ASP A 196 -2.76 -17.04 -9.37
N MET A 197 -2.09 -17.92 -10.08
CA MET A 197 -2.67 -18.61 -11.23
C MET A 197 -3.27 -19.95 -10.86
N ASN A 198 -3.13 -20.41 -9.62
CA ASN A 198 -3.61 -21.71 -9.14
C ASN A 198 -3.28 -22.89 -10.09
N VAL A 199 -2.07 -22.84 -10.66
CA VAL A 199 -1.47 -23.91 -11.48
C VAL A 199 -0.07 -24.17 -10.95
N ASP A 200 0.17 -25.38 -10.48
CA ASP A 200 1.47 -25.77 -9.92
C ASP A 200 2.50 -25.98 -11.04
N MET A 201 3.39 -25.01 -11.20
CA MET A 201 4.45 -25.04 -12.22
C MET A 201 5.64 -25.93 -11.82
N LEU A 202 5.70 -26.45 -10.59
CA LEU A 202 6.63 -27.52 -10.22
C LEU A 202 6.25 -28.85 -10.88
N LYS A 203 5.05 -28.94 -11.47
CA LYS A 203 4.54 -30.10 -12.22
C LYS A 203 4.28 -29.71 -13.67
N PRO A 204 5.33 -29.45 -14.47
CA PRO A 204 5.18 -28.92 -15.83
C PRO A 204 4.39 -29.89 -16.76
N ASP A 205 4.43 -31.18 -16.47
CA ASP A 205 3.72 -32.20 -17.23
C ASP A 205 2.24 -32.33 -16.87
N SER A 206 1.74 -31.64 -15.87
CA SER A 206 0.32 -31.64 -15.54
C SER A 206 -0.51 -31.00 -16.65
N ALA A 207 -1.76 -31.48 -16.83
CA ALA A 207 -2.66 -30.92 -17.85
C ALA A 207 -2.88 -29.41 -17.66
N ALA A 208 -2.95 -28.93 -16.41
CA ALA A 208 -3.11 -27.50 -16.10
C ALA A 208 -1.88 -26.67 -16.47
N ALA A 209 -0.66 -27.15 -16.16
CA ALA A 209 0.58 -26.47 -16.49
C ALA A 209 0.80 -26.40 -18.01
N ARG A 210 0.60 -27.52 -18.72
CA ARG A 210 0.65 -27.54 -20.19
C ARG A 210 -0.38 -26.59 -20.81
N PHE A 211 -1.59 -26.53 -20.26
CA PHE A 211 -2.62 -25.61 -20.76
C PHE A 211 -2.21 -24.14 -20.55
N LEU A 212 -1.68 -23.80 -19.37
CA LEU A 212 -1.17 -22.45 -19.09
C LEU A 212 -0.01 -22.10 -20.04
N SER A 213 0.93 -23.01 -20.28
CA SER A 213 2.02 -22.81 -21.24
C SER A 213 1.48 -22.55 -22.64
N THR A 214 0.58 -23.40 -23.13
CA THR A 214 0.06 -23.33 -24.49
C THR A 214 -0.79 -22.07 -24.76
N TYR A 215 -1.58 -21.61 -23.79
CA TYR A 215 -2.52 -20.49 -24.00
C TYR A 215 -2.07 -19.15 -23.46
N VAL A 216 -1.10 -19.12 -22.50
CA VAL A 216 -0.67 -17.88 -21.83
C VAL A 216 0.82 -17.60 -22.02
N ILE A 217 1.68 -18.61 -21.89
CA ILE A 217 3.13 -18.36 -21.84
C ILE A 217 3.72 -18.32 -23.26
N GLU A 218 3.63 -19.43 -23.99
CA GLU A 218 4.28 -19.59 -25.30
C GLU A 218 3.80 -18.61 -26.38
N PRO A 219 2.48 -18.35 -26.56
CA PRO A 219 2.00 -17.50 -27.65
C PRO A 219 2.48 -16.04 -27.52
N PHE A 220 2.83 -15.60 -26.31
CA PHE A 220 3.22 -14.23 -26.04
C PHE A 220 4.70 -14.08 -25.64
N ALA A 221 5.50 -15.14 -25.87
CA ALA A 221 6.92 -15.18 -25.49
C ALA A 221 7.17 -14.74 -24.04
N LEU A 222 6.27 -15.11 -23.15
CA LEU A 222 6.43 -14.86 -21.73
C LEU A 222 7.40 -15.86 -21.11
N THR A 223 8.21 -15.42 -20.18
CA THR A 223 9.12 -16.27 -19.42
C THR A 223 8.74 -16.19 -17.95
N GLN A 224 8.60 -17.34 -17.29
CA GLN A 224 8.41 -17.43 -15.84
C GLN A 224 9.71 -17.10 -15.13
N VAL A 225 9.62 -16.20 -14.14
CA VAL A 225 10.78 -15.68 -13.40
C VAL A 225 10.99 -16.43 -12.08
N ILE A 226 9.92 -16.82 -11.41
CA ILE A 226 9.96 -17.47 -10.09
C ILE A 226 10.11 -18.98 -10.26
N ASP A 227 11.07 -19.57 -9.59
CA ASP A 227 11.40 -21.01 -9.69
C ASP A 227 11.28 -21.77 -8.36
N GLU A 228 10.97 -21.04 -7.27
CA GLU A 228 10.77 -21.61 -5.95
C GLU A 228 9.28 -21.77 -5.60
N PRO A 229 8.93 -22.68 -4.67
CA PRO A 229 7.55 -22.81 -4.17
C PRO A 229 7.05 -21.49 -3.55
N THR A 230 5.80 -21.13 -3.86
CA THR A 230 5.17 -19.89 -3.38
C THR A 230 4.04 -20.12 -2.39
N ARG A 231 3.57 -21.38 -2.27
CA ARG A 231 2.62 -21.76 -1.25
C ARG A 231 3.06 -23.06 -0.60
N ILE A 232 3.37 -22.97 0.69
CA ILE A 232 3.90 -24.08 1.48
C ILE A 232 2.93 -24.34 2.64
N THR A 233 2.47 -25.57 2.72
CA THR A 233 1.63 -26.06 3.81
C THR A 233 2.24 -27.33 4.40
N SER A 234 1.71 -27.84 5.52
CA SER A 234 2.16 -29.11 6.09
C SER A 234 2.00 -30.32 5.15
N LYS A 235 1.21 -30.18 4.08
CA LYS A 235 0.86 -31.28 3.16
C LYS A 235 1.30 -31.05 1.72
N SER A 236 1.68 -29.83 1.35
CA SER A 236 1.98 -29.50 -0.05
C SER A 236 2.96 -28.33 -0.16
N SER A 237 3.77 -28.38 -1.21
CA SER A 237 4.64 -27.29 -1.63
C SER A 237 4.39 -27.07 -3.12
N THR A 238 3.92 -25.88 -3.52
CA THR A 238 3.47 -25.58 -4.88
C THR A 238 3.95 -24.22 -5.35
N LEU A 239 4.22 -24.09 -6.64
CA LEU A 239 4.55 -22.84 -7.33
C LEU A 239 3.33 -22.37 -8.12
N ILE A 240 2.50 -21.53 -7.51
CA ILE A 240 1.21 -21.07 -8.08
C ILE A 240 1.13 -19.56 -8.22
N ASP A 241 1.95 -18.80 -7.48
CA ASP A 241 2.12 -17.36 -7.62
C ASP A 241 3.25 -17.12 -8.62
N LEU A 242 2.89 -16.66 -9.81
CA LEU A 242 3.82 -16.57 -10.93
C LEU A 242 4.16 -15.11 -11.26
N MET A 243 5.32 -14.92 -11.85
CA MET A 243 5.75 -13.65 -12.44
C MET A 243 6.27 -13.89 -13.85
N LEU A 244 5.45 -13.60 -14.84
CA LEU A 244 5.70 -13.81 -16.26
C LEU A 244 6.15 -12.51 -16.90
N THR A 245 7.19 -12.53 -17.74
CA THR A 245 7.69 -11.33 -18.43
C THR A 245 8.07 -11.57 -19.87
N THR A 246 7.87 -10.56 -20.74
CA THR A 246 8.39 -10.52 -22.10
C THR A 246 9.87 -10.10 -22.16
N SER A 247 10.46 -9.70 -21.04
CA SER A 247 11.80 -9.10 -20.97
C SER A 247 12.65 -9.74 -19.87
N HIS A 248 12.81 -11.06 -19.95
CA HIS A 248 13.57 -11.83 -18.95
C HIS A 248 15.02 -11.37 -18.80
N GLU A 249 15.64 -10.91 -19.88
CA GLU A 249 17.02 -10.37 -19.89
C GLU A 249 17.20 -9.13 -19.00
N ASN A 250 16.10 -8.44 -18.71
CA ASN A 250 16.09 -7.29 -17.82
C ASN A 250 15.94 -7.65 -16.34
N VAL A 251 15.59 -8.87 -16.02
CA VAL A 251 15.48 -9.35 -14.62
C VAL A 251 16.90 -9.50 -14.04
N LYS A 252 17.18 -8.84 -12.94
CA LYS A 252 18.50 -8.84 -12.28
C LYS A 252 18.50 -9.63 -10.98
N VAL A 253 17.38 -9.68 -10.30
CA VAL A 253 17.17 -10.48 -9.10
C VAL A 253 15.70 -10.83 -9.00
N HIS A 254 15.41 -12.00 -8.52
CA HIS A 254 14.07 -12.49 -8.16
C HIS A 254 14.16 -13.37 -6.92
N GLY A 255 13.03 -13.67 -6.34
CA GLY A 255 12.97 -14.57 -5.20
C GLY A 255 11.59 -14.65 -4.58
N VAL A 256 11.54 -15.46 -3.53
CA VAL A 256 10.35 -15.76 -2.74
C VAL A 256 10.66 -15.49 -1.28
N VAL A 257 9.76 -14.84 -0.56
CA VAL A 257 9.87 -14.59 0.88
C VAL A 257 8.58 -14.99 1.56
N ASP A 258 8.70 -15.79 2.60
CA ASP A 258 7.55 -16.18 3.42
C ASP A 258 6.98 -14.98 4.19
N THR A 259 5.66 -14.84 4.18
CA THR A 259 4.94 -13.73 4.81
C THR A 259 3.78 -14.24 5.69
N PRO A 260 4.08 -15.01 6.75
CA PRO A 260 3.07 -15.72 7.53
C PRO A 260 2.04 -14.80 8.19
N GLY A 261 2.39 -13.54 8.43
CA GLY A 261 1.46 -12.54 8.97
C GLY A 261 0.41 -12.04 7.96
N ILE A 262 0.58 -12.34 6.65
CA ILE A 262 -0.35 -11.90 5.61
C ILE A 262 -1.19 -13.07 5.13
N SER A 263 -0.56 -14.17 4.68
CA SER A 263 -1.29 -15.35 4.21
C SER A 263 -0.41 -16.60 4.20
N ASP A 264 -0.97 -17.74 3.75
CA ASP A 264 -0.24 -18.98 3.47
C ASP A 264 0.45 -18.97 2.07
N HIS A 265 0.43 -17.82 1.39
CA HIS A 265 1.20 -17.57 0.18
C HIS A 265 2.42 -16.72 0.51
N CYS A 266 3.54 -17.04 -0.12
CA CYS A 266 4.74 -16.24 -0.05
C CYS A 266 4.64 -15.00 -0.93
N LEU A 267 5.34 -13.95 -0.56
CA LEU A 267 5.56 -12.79 -1.43
C LEU A 267 6.62 -13.16 -2.48
N VAL A 268 6.30 -12.98 -3.75
CA VAL A 268 7.23 -13.12 -4.86
C VAL A 268 7.68 -11.76 -5.36
N PHE A 269 8.92 -11.64 -5.81
CA PHE A 269 9.45 -10.36 -6.25
C PHE A 269 10.52 -10.48 -7.33
N SER A 270 10.72 -9.37 -8.04
CA SER A 270 11.83 -9.20 -8.98
C SER A 270 12.27 -7.76 -9.11
N ALA A 271 13.52 -7.53 -9.52
CA ALA A 271 14.01 -6.22 -9.92
C ALA A 271 14.43 -6.23 -11.40
N TYR A 272 13.94 -5.23 -12.12
CA TYR A 272 14.19 -5.05 -13.55
C TYR A 272 15.25 -3.98 -13.80
N SER A 273 16.12 -4.18 -14.77
CA SER A 273 17.15 -3.24 -15.21
C SER A 273 16.60 -1.98 -15.88
N ILE A 274 15.57 -1.41 -15.26
CA ILE A 274 14.92 -0.17 -15.66
C ILE A 274 15.11 0.81 -14.50
N LYS A 275 15.80 1.93 -14.76
CA LYS A 275 16.12 2.91 -13.71
C LYS A 275 14.85 3.62 -13.24
N LYS A 276 14.65 3.65 -11.93
CA LYS A 276 13.53 4.36 -11.30
C LYS A 276 13.42 5.80 -11.73
N PRO A 277 12.21 6.35 -11.85
CA PRO A 277 12.03 7.78 -12.06
C PRO A 277 12.57 8.54 -10.85
N LYS A 278 13.32 9.59 -11.11
CA LYS A 278 13.72 10.50 -10.05
C LYS A 278 12.51 11.30 -9.59
N PHE A 279 12.41 11.55 -8.29
CA PHE A 279 11.37 12.44 -7.75
C PHE A 279 11.45 13.81 -8.45
N LYS A 280 10.37 14.19 -9.12
CA LYS A 280 10.26 15.53 -9.72
C LYS A 280 9.96 16.56 -8.61
N PRO A 281 10.78 17.60 -8.45
CA PRO A 281 10.52 18.62 -7.46
C PRO A 281 9.13 19.23 -7.64
N LYS A 282 8.37 19.31 -6.54
CA LYS A 282 7.06 19.98 -6.52
C LYS A 282 7.19 21.31 -5.77
N MET A 283 6.50 22.33 -6.25
CA MET A 283 6.30 23.58 -5.51
C MET A 283 5.07 23.41 -4.62
N VAL A 284 5.25 23.55 -3.32
CA VAL A 284 4.18 23.41 -2.33
C VAL A 284 4.09 24.70 -1.53
N THR A 285 2.92 25.34 -1.55
CA THR A 285 2.63 26.52 -0.75
C THR A 285 1.97 26.07 0.55
N ARG A 286 2.61 26.39 1.66
CA ARG A 286 2.13 26.06 3.01
C ARG A 286 2.58 27.12 4.00
N ARG A 287 1.96 27.13 5.17
CA ARG A 287 2.40 27.99 6.27
C ARG A 287 3.82 27.63 6.73
N ASP A 288 4.65 28.67 6.98
CA ASP A 288 6.03 28.52 7.44
C ASP A 288 6.11 28.69 8.95
N PHE A 289 6.19 27.57 9.67
CA PHE A 289 6.31 27.51 11.13
C PHE A 289 7.75 27.52 11.64
N ARG A 290 8.78 27.67 10.79
CA ARG A 290 10.19 27.58 11.21
C ARG A 290 10.58 28.62 12.25
N ASN A 291 10.00 29.81 12.17
CA ASN A 291 10.24 30.92 13.08
C ASN A 291 9.02 31.26 13.94
N PHE A 292 8.09 30.31 14.07
CA PHE A 292 6.89 30.47 14.88
C PHE A 292 7.28 30.60 16.36
N ASN A 293 6.89 31.71 16.99
CA ASN A 293 7.09 31.93 18.42
C ASN A 293 5.75 31.84 19.13
N GLU A 294 5.56 30.76 19.88
CA GLU A 294 4.31 30.47 20.58
C GLU A 294 3.93 31.57 21.60
N ASN A 295 4.92 32.11 22.33
CA ASN A 295 4.65 33.14 23.31
C ASN A 295 4.21 34.46 22.68
N ALA A 296 4.85 34.83 21.56
CA ALA A 296 4.45 36.03 20.81
C ALA A 296 3.06 35.84 20.17
N PHE A 297 2.77 34.64 19.66
CA PHE A 297 1.44 34.31 19.11
C PHE A 297 0.36 34.40 20.20
N LYS A 298 0.60 33.82 21.39
CA LYS A 298 -0.34 33.91 22.52
C LYS A 298 -0.58 35.33 22.98
N ALA A 299 0.49 36.16 23.03
CA ALA A 299 0.37 37.57 23.40
C ALA A 299 -0.51 38.33 22.39
N ASP A 300 -0.24 38.20 21.11
CA ASP A 300 -1.05 38.84 20.04
C ASP A 300 -2.48 38.33 20.02
N MET A 301 -2.69 37.04 20.27
CA MET A 301 -3.99 36.43 20.39
C MET A 301 -4.82 37.04 21.54
N GLY A 302 -4.18 37.32 22.68
CA GLY A 302 -4.82 38.00 23.79
C GLY A 302 -5.18 39.48 23.51
N LEU A 303 -4.47 40.13 22.59
CA LEU A 303 -4.68 41.50 22.19
C LEU A 303 -5.59 41.65 20.96
N ALA A 304 -5.97 40.54 20.32
CA ALA A 304 -6.78 40.58 19.12
C ALA A 304 -8.20 41.13 19.39
N PRO A 305 -8.85 41.77 18.40
CA PRO A 305 -10.12 42.48 18.58
C PRO A 305 -11.32 41.52 18.66
N TRP A 306 -11.32 40.59 19.60
CA TRP A 306 -12.39 39.63 19.82
C TRP A 306 -13.74 40.30 20.16
N GLY A 307 -13.72 41.51 20.69
CA GLY A 307 -14.91 42.30 20.94
C GLY A 307 -15.78 42.56 19.71
N ASN A 308 -15.20 42.53 18.50
CA ASN A 308 -15.94 42.68 17.26
C ASN A 308 -16.95 41.54 17.04
N ILE A 309 -16.72 40.37 17.60
CA ILE A 309 -17.65 39.24 17.53
C ILE A 309 -18.91 39.55 18.37
N HIS A 310 -18.72 40.18 19.52
CA HIS A 310 -19.83 40.56 20.42
C HIS A 310 -20.60 41.78 19.94
N ALA A 311 -20.07 42.55 18.97
CA ALA A 311 -20.74 43.70 18.37
C ALA A 311 -21.73 43.31 17.28
N VAL A 312 -21.73 42.04 16.86
CA VAL A 312 -22.66 41.47 15.85
C VAL A 312 -23.88 40.91 16.56
N ASP A 313 -25.04 41.02 15.94
CA ASP A 313 -26.30 40.48 16.42
C ASP A 313 -26.17 38.98 16.79
N ASP A 314 -26.81 38.57 17.88
CA ASP A 314 -26.67 37.20 18.38
C ASP A 314 -27.28 36.15 17.43
N GLU A 315 -28.23 36.55 16.60
CA GLU A 315 -28.83 35.69 15.60
C GLU A 315 -27.97 35.55 14.32
N ASP A 316 -27.00 36.46 14.09
CA ASP A 316 -26.12 36.43 12.91
C ASP A 316 -24.84 35.63 13.17
N ILE A 317 -24.98 34.33 13.34
CA ILE A 317 -23.88 33.38 13.64
C ILE A 317 -22.87 33.35 12.49
N ASP A 318 -23.34 33.43 11.24
CA ASP A 318 -22.43 33.34 10.08
C ASP A 318 -21.46 34.51 10.05
N ASN A 319 -21.89 35.73 10.35
CA ASN A 319 -21.00 36.87 10.41
C ASN A 319 -20.05 36.82 11.61
N LYS A 320 -20.50 36.30 12.75
CA LYS A 320 -19.59 36.02 13.90
C LYS A 320 -18.49 35.06 13.54
N VAL A 321 -18.80 33.98 12.80
CA VAL A 321 -17.81 33.00 12.31
C VAL A 321 -16.82 33.65 11.34
N VAL A 322 -17.30 34.47 10.41
CA VAL A 322 -16.44 35.19 9.44
C VAL A 322 -15.46 36.13 10.17
N ILE A 323 -15.91 36.85 11.19
CA ILE A 323 -15.05 37.74 11.98
C ILE A 323 -14.00 36.91 12.74
N PHE A 324 -14.40 35.82 13.38
CA PHE A 324 -13.47 34.90 14.07
C PHE A 324 -12.42 34.35 13.12
N GLU A 325 -12.82 33.84 11.95
CA GLU A 325 -11.90 33.31 10.95
C GLU A 325 -10.91 34.37 10.43
N ASN A 326 -11.38 35.60 10.22
CA ASN A 326 -10.52 36.69 9.76
C ASN A 326 -9.47 37.04 10.81
N ILE A 327 -9.85 37.22 12.08
CA ILE A 327 -8.93 37.49 13.19
C ILE A 327 -7.88 36.35 13.29
N HIS A 328 -8.34 35.11 13.25
CA HIS A 328 -7.44 33.95 13.30
C HIS A 328 -6.51 33.91 12.09
N ARG A 329 -7.00 34.23 10.90
CA ARG A 329 -6.22 34.26 9.66
C ARG A 329 -5.11 35.32 9.74
N ASP A 330 -5.45 36.53 10.19
CA ASP A 330 -4.49 37.63 10.34
C ASP A 330 -3.37 37.29 11.34
N LEU A 331 -3.71 36.68 12.49
CA LEU A 331 -2.74 36.18 13.45
C LEU A 331 -1.83 35.11 12.83
N MET A 332 -2.39 34.16 12.11
CA MET A 332 -1.64 33.12 11.44
C MET A 332 -0.78 33.66 10.31
N ASP A 333 -1.21 34.68 9.58
CA ASP A 333 -0.44 35.31 8.50
C ASP A 333 0.75 36.12 9.06
N LYS A 334 0.57 36.72 10.25
CA LYS A 334 1.63 37.39 10.96
C LYS A 334 2.70 36.42 11.49
N HIS A 335 2.33 35.32 12.15
CA HIS A 335 3.24 34.43 12.87
C HIS A 335 3.69 33.21 12.05
N ALA A 336 2.90 32.78 11.09
CA ALA A 336 3.19 31.65 10.20
C ALA A 336 2.70 31.94 8.76
N PRO A 337 3.33 32.88 8.05
CA PRO A 337 2.92 33.29 6.72
C PRO A 337 3.02 32.13 5.72
N PHE A 338 2.19 32.18 4.69
CA PHE A 338 2.31 31.23 3.56
C PHE A 338 3.61 31.46 2.80
N ARG A 339 4.35 30.39 2.57
CA ARG A 339 5.55 30.37 1.71
C ARG A 339 5.52 29.21 0.76
N THR A 340 6.09 29.39 -0.40
CA THR A 340 6.24 28.36 -1.41
C THR A 340 7.61 27.71 -1.27
N PHE A 341 7.59 26.38 -1.04
CA PHE A 341 8.79 25.55 -0.88
C PHE A 341 8.95 24.63 -2.08
N ARG A 342 10.19 24.48 -2.53
CA ARG A 342 10.55 23.46 -3.50
C ARG A 342 10.83 22.15 -2.76
N VAL A 343 9.93 21.19 -2.86
CA VAL A 343 10.07 19.86 -2.26
C VAL A 343 10.80 18.95 -3.26
N THR A 344 11.99 18.49 -2.91
CA THR A 344 12.88 17.71 -3.79
C THR A 344 12.94 16.22 -3.40
N ARG A 345 12.30 15.83 -2.31
CA ARG A 345 12.25 14.46 -1.79
C ARG A 345 10.82 14.09 -1.41
N PRO A 346 10.43 12.81 -1.48
CA PRO A 346 9.17 12.34 -0.90
C PRO A 346 9.06 12.71 0.58
N ALA A 347 7.83 12.82 1.08
CA ALA A 347 7.59 12.94 2.50
C ALA A 347 8.08 11.66 3.22
N THR A 348 8.72 11.85 4.37
CA THR A 348 9.16 10.77 5.25
C THR A 348 8.51 10.96 6.62
N PRO A 349 7.21 10.65 6.77
CA PRO A 349 6.47 10.97 7.99
C PRO A 349 7.03 10.28 9.25
N TRP A 350 7.70 9.14 9.07
CA TRP A 350 8.37 8.40 10.14
C TRP A 350 9.68 9.06 10.62
N LEU A 351 10.25 10.00 9.84
CA LEU A 351 11.52 10.67 10.16
C LEU A 351 11.27 11.87 11.09
N ASN A 352 11.03 11.59 12.36
CA ASN A 352 10.90 12.60 13.42
C ASN A 352 12.27 13.15 13.85
N ASP A 353 12.28 14.15 14.76
CA ASP A 353 13.52 14.81 15.17
C ASP A 353 14.41 13.91 16.03
N GLU A 354 13.85 12.96 16.75
CA GLU A 354 14.58 11.95 17.51
C GLU A 354 15.38 11.04 16.57
N ILE A 355 14.72 10.50 15.54
CA ILE A 355 15.39 9.66 14.52
C ILE A 355 16.47 10.44 13.79
N LYS A 356 16.23 11.72 13.45
CA LYS A 356 17.25 12.60 12.84
C LYS A 356 18.46 12.76 13.76
N SER A 357 18.24 13.02 15.05
CA SER A 357 19.31 13.14 16.04
C SER A 357 20.15 11.86 16.15
N LEU A 358 19.50 10.69 16.16
CA LEU A 358 20.18 9.40 16.17
C LEU A 358 21.00 9.18 14.89
N MET A 359 20.46 9.57 13.73
CA MET A 359 21.19 9.49 12.45
C MET A 359 22.42 10.40 12.43
N ASP A 360 22.30 11.64 12.93
CA ASP A 360 23.41 12.59 13.03
C ASP A 360 24.51 12.08 13.97
N ASN A 361 24.13 11.49 15.10
CA ASN A 361 25.07 10.87 16.04
C ASN A 361 25.79 9.68 15.38
N ARG A 362 25.06 8.79 14.72
CA ARG A 362 25.65 7.67 13.96
C ARG A 362 26.69 8.17 12.96
N ASP A 363 26.37 9.23 12.21
CA ASP A 363 27.24 9.75 11.16
C ASP A 363 28.48 10.47 11.72
N LYS A 364 28.35 11.11 12.90
CA LYS A 364 29.50 11.62 13.66
C LYS A 364 30.46 10.49 14.08
N TYR A 365 29.91 9.42 14.65
CA TYR A 365 30.72 8.26 15.05
C TYR A 365 31.42 7.58 13.86
N LYS A 366 30.73 7.43 12.72
CA LYS A 366 31.35 6.88 11.50
C LYS A 366 32.53 7.74 11.03
N LYS A 367 32.43 9.07 11.05
CA LYS A 367 33.52 9.98 10.69
C LYS A 367 34.72 9.84 11.63
N GLN A 368 34.48 9.67 12.94
CA GLN A 368 35.55 9.47 13.93
C GLN A 368 36.31 8.15 13.74
N ILE A 369 35.59 7.08 13.34
CA ILE A 369 36.21 5.77 13.07
C ILE A 369 37.06 5.81 11.78
N GLN A 370 36.64 6.57 10.76
CA GLN A 370 37.38 6.69 9.51
C GLN A 370 38.62 7.58 9.59
N GLN A 371 38.75 8.37 10.66
CA GLN A 371 39.91 9.26 10.91
C GLN A 371 40.96 8.62 11.85
N ARG A 372 40.70 7.43 12.36
CA ARG A 372 41.66 6.59 13.11
C ARG A 372 42.21 5.48 12.21
#